data_e64dd22b020bf6379a78ce0ed9253f54
#
_entry.id   e64dd22b020bf6379a78ce0ed9253f54
#
_cell.length_a   1.000
_cell.length_b   1.000
_cell.length_c   1.000
_cell.angle_alpha   90.00
_cell.angle_beta   90.00
_cell.angle_gamma   90.00
#
_symmetry.space_group_name_H-M   'P 1'
#
loop_
_entity.id
_entity.type
_entity.pdbx_description
1 polymer ?
#
loop_
_entity_poly.entity_id
_entity_poly.type
_entity_poly.pdbx_seq_one_letter_code
_entity_poly.pdbx_strand_id
1 'polypeptide(L)'
;DLYGQLYKLPVCKLFGGSKKKIVTDITISVNDPEVMAEDTKNAVDRGYDTLKVKVGVNPDLDLARLSAVREAAGPDRRIRIDANQAWNPKQAVRLLNQMQEKGLGIELVEQPVPAHDFEGLKFVTERSYVPVLADESVFSPADAVKIMQMGAADLINIKLMKCGGLYNAL
;
A
#
# COMPACT_ATOMS: atom_id res chain seq x y z
N ASP A 1 4.53 -6.99 -24.67
CA ASP A 1 3.84 -6.16 -25.65
C ASP A 1 4.05 -6.65 -27.10
N LEU A 2 5.30 -6.83 -27.59
CA LEU A 2 5.59 -7.28 -28.96
C LEU A 2 4.86 -8.57 -29.35
N TYR A 3 4.84 -9.59 -28.48
CA TYR A 3 4.08 -10.82 -28.74
C TYR A 3 2.57 -10.58 -28.81
N GLY A 4 2.03 -9.69 -27.98
CA GLY A 4 0.62 -9.30 -28.06
C GLY A 4 0.27 -8.68 -29.40
N GLN A 5 1.14 -7.80 -29.90
CA GLN A 5 0.98 -7.19 -31.23
C GLN A 5 1.14 -8.21 -32.36
N LEU A 6 2.19 -9.05 -32.28
CA LEU A 6 2.45 -10.09 -33.28
C LEU A 6 1.27 -11.07 -33.46
N TYR A 7 0.72 -11.55 -32.34
CA TYR A 7 -0.39 -12.50 -32.35
C TYR A 7 -1.78 -11.83 -32.34
N LYS A 8 -1.84 -10.51 -32.33
CA LYS A 8 -3.09 -9.72 -32.25
C LYS A 8 -3.97 -10.14 -31.05
N LEU A 9 -3.32 -10.43 -29.93
CA LEU A 9 -3.97 -10.88 -28.69
C LEU A 9 -3.63 -9.95 -27.52
N PRO A 10 -4.58 -9.68 -26.61
CA PRO A 10 -4.27 -9.04 -25.34
C PRO A 10 -3.22 -9.87 -24.58
N VAL A 11 -2.19 -9.19 -24.03
CA VAL A 11 -1.09 -9.85 -23.32
C VAL A 11 -1.57 -10.77 -22.19
N CYS A 12 -2.64 -10.39 -21.48
CA CYS A 12 -3.24 -11.25 -20.47
C CYS A 12 -3.65 -12.64 -20.98
N LYS A 13 -4.01 -12.76 -22.25
CA LYS A 13 -4.34 -14.05 -22.87
C LYS A 13 -3.11 -14.94 -23.04
N LEU A 14 -1.96 -14.36 -23.32
CA LEU A 14 -0.69 -15.09 -23.45
C LEU A 14 -0.25 -15.75 -22.13
N PHE A 15 -0.72 -15.21 -21.00
CA PHE A 15 -0.47 -15.73 -19.65
C PHE A 15 -1.68 -16.52 -19.09
N GLY A 16 -2.60 -16.97 -19.93
CA GLY A 16 -3.77 -17.75 -19.50
C GLY A 16 -4.86 -16.92 -18.80
N GLY A 17 -4.71 -15.62 -18.77
CA GLY A 17 -5.65 -14.70 -18.12
C GLY A 17 -6.88 -14.38 -18.97
N SER A 18 -7.87 -13.81 -18.33
CA SER A 18 -9.08 -13.27 -18.98
C SER A 18 -9.30 -11.81 -18.59
N LYS A 19 -10.03 -11.06 -19.42
CA LYS A 19 -10.46 -9.71 -19.03
C LYS A 19 -11.41 -9.82 -17.84
N LYS A 20 -11.01 -9.29 -16.69
CA LYS A 20 -11.85 -9.17 -15.48
C LYS A 20 -11.97 -7.71 -15.10
N LYS A 21 -13.07 -7.35 -14.46
CA LYS A 21 -13.19 -6.04 -13.82
C LYS A 21 -12.21 -6.03 -12.63
N ILE A 22 -11.35 -5.02 -12.60
CA ILE A 22 -10.37 -4.83 -11.53
C ILE A 22 -10.75 -3.53 -10.80
N VAL A 23 -10.76 -3.61 -9.48
CA VAL A 23 -10.94 -2.44 -8.61
C VAL A 23 -9.57 -1.80 -8.39
N THR A 24 -9.49 -0.48 -8.51
CA THR A 24 -8.29 0.30 -8.22
C THR A 24 -8.55 1.26 -7.06
N ASP A 25 -7.48 1.73 -6.43
CA ASP A 25 -7.52 2.84 -5.48
C ASP A 25 -7.16 4.16 -6.16
N ILE A 26 -7.31 5.25 -5.41
CA ILE A 26 -6.78 6.57 -5.77
C ILE A 26 -5.90 7.07 -4.62
N THR A 27 -4.81 7.74 -4.99
CA THR A 27 -3.86 8.26 -4.01
C THR A 27 -4.26 9.65 -3.53
N ILE A 28 -4.34 9.80 -2.20
CA ILE A 28 -4.42 11.09 -1.49
C ILE A 28 -3.01 11.45 -1.05
N SER A 29 -2.49 12.53 -1.60
CA SER A 29 -1.13 13.02 -1.30
C SER A 29 -1.04 13.65 0.08
N VAL A 30 0.17 13.65 0.68
CA VAL A 30 0.40 14.32 1.99
C VAL A 30 0.21 15.83 1.85
N ASN A 31 -0.65 16.36 2.70
CA ASN A 31 -0.93 17.79 2.81
C ASN A 31 -1.43 18.11 4.23
N ASP A 32 -1.93 19.31 4.46
CA ASP A 32 -2.65 19.66 5.69
C ASP A 32 -3.95 18.85 5.80
N PRO A 33 -4.42 18.51 7.02
CA PRO A 33 -5.58 17.66 7.24
C PRO A 33 -6.84 18.10 6.48
N GLU A 34 -7.08 19.42 6.40
CA GLU A 34 -8.25 20.00 5.73
C GLU A 34 -8.19 19.78 4.20
N VAL A 35 -7.02 19.93 3.61
CA VAL A 35 -6.80 19.70 2.16
C VAL A 35 -6.97 18.21 1.85
N MET A 36 -6.41 17.34 2.68
CA MET A 36 -6.56 15.88 2.52
C MET A 36 -8.03 15.44 2.68
N ALA A 37 -8.79 16.07 3.56
CA ALA A 37 -10.23 15.83 3.70
C ALA A 37 -11.01 16.24 2.45
N GLU A 38 -10.67 17.38 1.85
CA GLU A 38 -11.28 17.84 0.58
C GLU A 38 -10.95 16.91 -0.58
N ASP A 39 -9.68 16.54 -0.75
CA ASP A 39 -9.23 15.56 -1.76
C ASP A 39 -9.95 14.23 -1.59
N THR A 40 -10.17 13.81 -0.34
CA THR A 40 -10.90 12.60 -0.01
C THR A 40 -12.37 12.69 -0.44
N LYS A 41 -13.07 13.78 -0.15
CA LYS A 41 -14.46 14.00 -0.60
C LYS A 41 -14.56 13.95 -2.13
N ASN A 42 -13.65 14.64 -2.80
CA ASN A 42 -13.58 14.63 -4.26
C ASN A 42 -13.36 13.22 -4.83
N ALA A 43 -12.54 12.39 -4.18
CA ALA A 43 -12.32 11.00 -4.58
C ALA A 43 -13.59 10.13 -4.36
N VAL A 44 -14.26 10.29 -3.22
CA VAL A 44 -15.52 9.60 -2.91
C VAL A 44 -16.63 9.98 -3.88
N ASP A 45 -16.78 11.26 -4.21
CA ASP A 45 -17.78 11.75 -5.15
C ASP A 45 -17.54 11.21 -6.58
N ARG A 46 -16.29 10.93 -6.94
CA ARG A 46 -15.92 10.25 -8.20
C ARG A 46 -16.16 8.73 -8.16
N GLY A 47 -16.61 8.17 -7.05
CA GLY A 47 -16.98 6.76 -6.91
C GLY A 47 -15.83 5.84 -6.54
N TYR A 48 -14.73 6.35 -5.97
CA TYR A 48 -13.65 5.50 -5.45
C TYR A 48 -14.03 4.90 -4.07
N ASP A 49 -13.92 3.59 -3.98
CA ASP A 49 -14.20 2.83 -2.74
C ASP A 49 -12.94 2.55 -1.92
N THR A 50 -11.77 2.74 -2.52
CA THR A 50 -10.48 2.48 -1.87
C THR A 50 -9.58 3.70 -2.05
N LEU A 51 -9.05 4.19 -0.95
CA LEU A 51 -8.16 5.35 -0.88
C LEU A 51 -6.78 4.91 -0.41
N LYS A 52 -5.74 5.27 -1.17
CA LYS A 52 -4.35 5.10 -0.76
C LYS A 52 -3.83 6.44 -0.22
N VAL A 53 -3.56 6.53 1.07
CA VAL A 53 -3.19 7.78 1.74
C VAL A 53 -1.69 7.79 2.03
N LYS A 54 -0.99 8.77 1.54
CA LYS A 54 0.43 8.98 1.83
C LYS A 54 0.61 9.55 3.24
N VAL A 55 1.59 8.99 3.97
CA VAL A 55 1.94 9.38 5.35
C VAL A 55 3.47 9.45 5.51
N GLY A 56 3.96 9.82 6.70
CA GLY A 56 5.38 9.69 7.07
C GLY A 56 6.21 10.96 6.93
N VAL A 57 5.72 12.02 6.26
CA VAL A 57 6.43 13.31 6.17
C VAL A 57 6.56 13.98 7.55
N ASN A 58 5.51 13.89 8.34
CA ASN A 58 5.50 14.33 9.73
C ASN A 58 4.64 13.35 10.55
N PRO A 59 5.23 12.38 11.23
CA PRO A 59 4.51 11.35 11.97
C PRO A 59 3.58 11.87 13.07
N ASP A 60 3.88 13.03 13.65
CA ASP A 60 3.04 13.63 14.69
C ASP A 60 1.73 14.19 14.11
N LEU A 61 1.71 14.54 12.83
CA LEU A 61 0.51 14.97 12.11
C LEU A 61 -0.24 13.84 11.41
N ASP A 62 0.37 12.68 11.22
CA ASP A 62 -0.22 11.58 10.44
C ASP A 62 -1.54 11.09 11.05
N LEU A 63 -1.66 11.06 12.38
CA LEU A 63 -2.91 10.72 13.05
C LEU A 63 -4.03 11.76 12.80
N ALA A 64 -3.70 13.04 12.81
CA ALA A 64 -4.67 14.11 12.52
C ALA A 64 -5.13 14.06 11.06
N ARG A 65 -4.18 13.87 10.13
CA ARG A 65 -4.44 13.68 8.69
C ARG A 65 -5.38 12.52 8.43
N LEU A 66 -5.05 11.35 8.99
CA LEU A 66 -5.86 10.14 8.80
C LEU A 66 -7.23 10.24 9.47
N SER A 67 -7.34 10.94 10.59
CA SER A 67 -8.65 11.21 11.21
C SER A 67 -9.53 12.06 10.29
N ALA A 68 -8.97 13.12 9.70
CA ALA A 68 -9.67 13.97 8.75
C ALA A 68 -10.08 13.21 7.47
N VAL A 69 -9.18 12.37 6.95
CA VAL A 69 -9.47 11.48 5.81
C VAL A 69 -10.58 10.50 6.14
N ARG A 70 -10.54 9.84 7.31
CA ARG A 70 -11.58 8.87 7.71
C ARG A 70 -12.94 9.54 7.89
N GLU A 71 -12.98 10.71 8.50
CA GLU A 71 -14.22 11.49 8.65
C GLU A 71 -14.81 11.87 7.28
N ALA A 72 -13.96 12.34 6.36
CA ALA A 72 -14.37 12.72 5.00
C ALA A 72 -14.79 11.51 4.13
N ALA A 73 -14.13 10.36 4.29
CA ALA A 73 -14.42 9.13 3.55
C ALA A 73 -15.68 8.42 4.04
N GLY A 74 -16.09 8.65 5.29
CA GLY A 74 -17.12 7.86 5.96
C GLY A 74 -16.62 6.47 6.39
N PRO A 75 -17.46 5.67 7.07
CA PRO A 75 -17.04 4.40 7.69
C PRO A 75 -16.75 3.28 6.68
N ASP A 76 -17.38 3.30 5.52
CA ASP A 76 -17.42 2.15 4.60
C ASP A 76 -16.24 2.11 3.60
N ARG A 77 -15.54 3.21 3.42
CA ARG A 77 -14.43 3.28 2.47
C ARG A 77 -13.17 2.63 3.04
N ARG A 78 -12.48 1.86 2.21
CA ARG A 78 -11.20 1.25 2.57
C ARG A 78 -10.09 2.28 2.51
N ILE A 79 -9.30 2.36 3.57
CA ILE A 79 -8.14 3.24 3.65
C ILE A 79 -6.89 2.36 3.76
N ARG A 80 -5.99 2.50 2.79
CA ARG A 80 -4.63 1.97 2.78
C ARG A 80 -3.68 3.11 3.04
N ILE A 81 -2.64 2.89 3.79
CA ILE A 81 -1.62 3.92 4.02
C ILE A 81 -0.30 3.50 3.42
N ASP A 82 0.46 4.47 2.90
CA ASP A 82 1.79 4.25 2.35
C ASP A 82 2.77 5.22 3.00
N ALA A 83 3.67 4.67 3.77
CA ALA A 83 4.67 5.43 4.52
C ALA A 83 5.97 5.65 3.73
N ASN A 84 6.14 5.00 2.57
CA ASN A 84 7.32 5.11 1.71
C ASN A 84 8.64 5.10 2.51
N GLN A 85 8.82 4.11 3.39
CA GLN A 85 10.03 3.90 4.17
C GLN A 85 10.29 4.94 5.29
N ALA A 86 9.31 5.75 5.67
CA ALA A 86 9.55 6.92 6.49
C ALA A 86 9.76 6.64 7.98
N TRP A 87 9.30 5.49 8.47
CA TRP A 87 9.31 5.22 9.91
C TRP A 87 10.43 4.26 10.32
N ASN A 88 10.88 4.36 11.57
CA ASN A 88 11.61 3.27 12.18
C ASN A 88 10.63 2.19 12.73
N PRO A 89 11.07 0.94 12.99
CA PRO A 89 10.17 -0.14 13.37
C PRO A 89 9.32 0.13 14.62
N LYS A 90 9.89 0.73 15.65
CA LYS A 90 9.17 1.07 16.88
C LYS A 90 8.13 2.16 16.68
N GLN A 91 8.47 3.15 15.85
CA GLN A 91 7.57 4.24 15.48
C GLN A 91 6.39 3.70 14.66
N ALA A 92 6.66 2.82 13.69
CA ALA A 92 5.63 2.18 12.88
C ALA A 92 4.60 1.46 13.75
N VAL A 93 5.06 0.56 14.65
CA VAL A 93 4.17 -0.18 15.56
C VAL A 93 3.35 0.77 16.44
N ARG A 94 3.98 1.80 17.01
CA ARG A 94 3.29 2.78 17.86
C ARG A 94 2.17 3.50 17.08
N LEU A 95 2.48 3.98 15.88
CA LEU A 95 1.51 4.72 15.05
C LEU A 95 0.36 3.82 14.61
N LEU A 96 0.64 2.61 14.14
CA LEU A 96 -0.38 1.65 13.71
C LEU A 96 -1.32 1.27 14.87
N ASN A 97 -0.79 1.07 16.07
CA ASN A 97 -1.62 0.81 17.26
C ASN A 97 -2.49 2.02 17.62
N GLN A 98 -1.96 3.22 17.56
CA GLN A 98 -2.75 4.45 17.80
C GLN A 98 -3.86 4.64 16.74
N MET A 99 -3.60 4.30 15.47
CA MET A 99 -4.61 4.31 14.41
C MET A 99 -5.73 3.30 14.69
N GLN A 100 -5.37 2.11 15.18
CA GLN A 100 -6.32 1.08 15.58
C GLN A 100 -7.17 1.51 16.77
N GLU A 101 -6.54 2.04 17.83
CA GLU A 101 -7.22 2.54 19.02
C GLU A 101 -8.22 3.67 18.70
N LYS A 102 -7.90 4.51 17.70
CA LYS A 102 -8.79 5.56 17.20
C LYS A 102 -9.88 5.04 16.25
N GLY A 103 -9.92 3.76 15.94
CA GLY A 103 -10.90 3.18 15.03
C GLY A 103 -10.78 3.69 13.58
N LEU A 104 -9.56 4.05 13.12
CA LEU A 104 -9.38 4.59 11.77
C LEU A 104 -9.58 3.54 10.67
N GLY A 105 -9.68 2.25 10.99
CA GLY A 105 -10.02 1.19 10.04
C GLY A 105 -9.04 1.09 8.87
N ILE A 106 -7.73 1.10 9.16
CA ILE A 106 -6.69 0.97 8.14
C ILE A 106 -6.65 -0.47 7.62
N GLU A 107 -6.82 -0.64 6.31
CA GLU A 107 -6.84 -1.95 5.64
C GLU A 107 -5.44 -2.59 5.59
N LEU A 108 -4.42 -1.80 5.27
CA LEU A 108 -3.01 -2.21 5.24
C LEU A 108 -2.07 -1.01 5.32
N VAL A 109 -0.81 -1.27 5.69
CA VAL A 109 0.29 -0.31 5.60
C VAL A 109 1.33 -0.78 4.58
N GLU A 110 1.63 0.07 3.60
CA GLU A 110 2.65 -0.16 2.60
C GLU A 110 3.98 0.44 3.04
N GLN A 111 5.04 -0.37 2.97
CA GLN A 111 6.44 -0.08 3.25
C GLN A 111 6.69 0.90 4.42
N PRO A 112 6.37 0.47 5.66
CA PRO A 112 6.50 1.35 6.82
C PRO A 112 7.94 1.72 7.16
N VAL A 113 8.91 0.83 6.89
CA VAL A 113 10.33 0.97 7.26
C VAL A 113 11.25 0.97 6.03
N PRO A 114 12.54 1.37 6.14
CA PRO A 114 13.48 1.37 5.03
C PRO A 114 13.54 0.03 4.28
N ALA A 115 13.69 0.09 2.96
CA ALA A 115 13.65 -1.07 2.04
C ALA A 115 14.60 -2.20 2.41
N HIS A 116 15.78 -1.87 2.95
CA HIS A 116 16.81 -2.83 3.33
C HIS A 116 16.65 -3.41 4.75
N ASP A 117 15.73 -2.85 5.54
CA ASP A 117 15.49 -3.28 6.93
C ASP A 117 14.43 -4.40 7.01
N PHE A 118 14.82 -5.60 6.54
CA PHE A 118 13.93 -6.78 6.56
C PHE A 118 13.56 -7.21 7.99
N GLU A 119 14.48 -7.07 8.94
CA GLU A 119 14.22 -7.39 10.35
C GLU A 119 13.26 -6.37 10.98
N GLY A 120 13.41 -5.10 10.63
CA GLY A 120 12.48 -4.05 11.03
C GLY A 120 11.10 -4.25 10.42
N LEU A 121 11.01 -4.67 9.16
CA LEU A 121 9.75 -4.97 8.50
C LEU A 121 9.06 -6.14 9.21
N LYS A 122 9.79 -7.24 9.47
CA LYS A 122 9.32 -8.38 10.26
C LYS A 122 8.84 -7.95 11.65
N PHE A 123 9.62 -7.11 12.33
CA PHE A 123 9.25 -6.60 13.66
C PHE A 123 7.90 -5.89 13.64
N VAL A 124 7.62 -5.09 12.59
CA VAL A 124 6.32 -4.41 12.42
C VAL A 124 5.21 -5.42 12.15
N THR A 125 5.43 -6.35 11.21
CA THR A 125 4.46 -7.38 10.82
C THR A 125 4.00 -8.22 12.01
N GLU A 126 4.94 -8.66 12.86
CA GLU A 126 4.65 -9.48 14.04
C GLU A 126 3.89 -8.73 15.15
N ARG A 127 3.95 -7.40 15.18
CA ARG A 127 3.45 -6.55 16.29
C ARG A 127 2.34 -5.60 15.91
N SER A 128 1.95 -5.60 14.66
CA SER A 128 0.82 -4.81 14.14
C SER A 128 -0.37 -5.72 13.86
N TYR A 129 -1.56 -5.24 14.17
CA TYR A 129 -2.82 -5.85 13.68
C TYR A 129 -3.14 -5.42 12.25
N VAL A 130 -2.49 -4.37 11.75
CA VAL A 130 -2.66 -3.87 10.38
C VAL A 130 -1.73 -4.67 9.47
N PRO A 131 -2.23 -5.33 8.42
CA PRO A 131 -1.42 -6.07 7.47
C PRO A 131 -0.33 -5.20 6.84
N VAL A 132 0.88 -5.74 6.69
CA VAL A 132 2.04 -5.06 6.13
C VAL A 132 2.25 -5.49 4.68
N LEU A 133 2.32 -4.51 3.79
CA LEU A 133 2.61 -4.69 2.36
C LEU A 133 4.04 -4.23 2.06
N ALA A 134 4.88 -5.14 1.57
CA ALA A 134 6.23 -4.82 1.11
C ALA A 134 6.20 -4.27 -0.32
N ASP A 135 6.74 -3.07 -0.52
CA ASP A 135 6.92 -2.45 -1.84
C ASP A 135 8.40 -2.29 -2.19
N GLU A 136 9.09 -1.32 -1.61
CA GLU A 136 10.49 -1.03 -1.93
C GLU A 136 11.46 -2.12 -1.43
N SER A 137 11.01 -3.03 -0.59
CA SER A 137 11.79 -4.21 -0.17
C SER A 137 11.76 -5.35 -1.19
N VAL A 138 10.98 -5.26 -2.27
CA VAL A 138 10.80 -6.34 -3.26
C VAL A 138 11.09 -5.84 -4.66
N PHE A 139 12.25 -6.17 -5.21
CA PHE A 139 12.65 -5.84 -6.58
C PHE A 139 12.78 -7.07 -7.49
N SER A 140 12.77 -8.27 -6.91
CA SER A 140 12.96 -9.52 -7.65
C SER A 140 12.15 -10.66 -7.04
N PRO A 141 11.97 -11.78 -7.77
CA PRO A 141 11.45 -13.02 -7.20
C PRO A 141 12.26 -13.53 -6.00
N ALA A 142 13.57 -13.32 -5.99
CA ALA A 142 14.43 -13.71 -4.86
C ALA A 142 14.11 -12.92 -3.59
N ASP A 143 13.86 -11.60 -3.72
CA ASP A 143 13.43 -10.77 -2.58
C ASP A 143 12.06 -11.23 -2.05
N ALA A 144 11.13 -11.55 -2.95
CA ALA A 144 9.82 -12.07 -2.59
C ALA A 144 9.93 -13.37 -1.77
N VAL A 145 10.74 -14.32 -2.25
CA VAL A 145 11.01 -15.58 -1.52
C VAL A 145 11.64 -15.30 -0.15
N LYS A 146 12.60 -14.40 -0.07
CA LYS A 146 13.24 -14.01 1.19
C LYS A 146 12.22 -13.44 2.19
N ILE A 147 11.37 -12.51 1.76
CA ILE A 147 10.31 -11.92 2.61
C ILE A 147 9.35 -12.98 3.12
N MET A 148 8.91 -13.89 2.24
CA MET A 148 8.02 -14.99 2.63
C MET A 148 8.69 -15.93 3.64
N GLN A 149 9.95 -16.33 3.42
CA GLN A 149 10.69 -17.21 4.33
C GLN A 149 10.91 -16.58 5.70
N MET A 150 11.11 -15.27 5.75
CA MET A 150 11.28 -14.52 7.00
C MET A 150 9.95 -14.23 7.71
N GLY A 151 8.81 -14.31 7.01
CA GLY A 151 7.55 -13.78 7.51
C GLY A 151 7.60 -12.26 7.73
N ALA A 152 8.32 -11.55 6.84
CA ALA A 152 8.62 -10.14 7.03
C ALA A 152 7.50 -9.20 6.52
N ALA A 153 6.55 -9.69 5.76
CA ALA A 153 5.36 -8.96 5.34
C ALA A 153 4.20 -9.93 5.07
N ASP A 154 2.98 -9.43 5.11
CA ASP A 154 1.75 -10.18 4.80
C ASP A 154 1.44 -10.15 3.30
N LEU A 155 1.85 -9.10 2.60
CA LEU A 155 1.54 -8.82 1.21
C LEU A 155 2.77 -8.27 0.48
N ILE A 156 2.77 -8.40 -0.85
CA ILE A 156 3.83 -7.90 -1.73
C ILE A 156 3.21 -7.03 -2.82
N ASN A 157 3.80 -5.85 -3.06
CA ASN A 157 3.44 -4.98 -4.18
C ASN A 157 4.33 -5.27 -5.39
N ILE A 158 3.73 -5.80 -6.46
CA ILE A 158 4.43 -6.11 -7.70
C ILE A 158 4.36 -4.90 -8.64
N LYS A 159 5.54 -4.36 -8.99
CA LYS A 159 5.69 -3.30 -10.00
C LYS A 159 6.56 -3.82 -11.14
N LEU A 160 6.08 -3.74 -12.38
CA LEU A 160 6.80 -4.24 -13.55
C LEU A 160 8.18 -3.60 -13.71
N MET A 161 8.32 -2.34 -13.33
CA MET A 161 9.60 -1.62 -13.34
C MET A 161 10.60 -2.16 -12.31
N LYS A 162 10.14 -2.74 -11.20
CA LYS A 162 11.00 -3.36 -10.18
C LYS A 162 11.41 -4.76 -10.58
N CYS A 163 10.47 -5.62 -10.95
CA CYS A 163 10.74 -7.02 -11.24
C CYS A 163 11.26 -7.29 -12.66
N GLY A 164 11.36 -6.28 -13.51
CA GLY A 164 11.92 -6.41 -14.86
C GLY A 164 10.98 -7.03 -15.90
N GLY A 165 9.68 -7.03 -15.64
CA GLY A 165 8.68 -7.45 -16.61
C GLY A 165 7.70 -8.52 -16.14
N LEU A 166 6.80 -8.92 -17.03
CA LEU A 166 5.67 -9.81 -16.70
C LEU A 166 6.10 -11.22 -16.29
N TYR A 167 7.18 -11.73 -16.86
CA TYR A 167 7.66 -13.08 -16.54
C TYR A 167 8.04 -13.23 -15.05
N ASN A 168 8.79 -12.26 -14.53
CA ASN A 168 9.19 -12.25 -13.13
C ASN A 168 8.05 -11.83 -12.19
N ALA A 169 7.01 -11.21 -12.73
CA ALA A 169 5.84 -10.79 -11.95
C ALA A 169 4.86 -11.94 -11.67
N LEU A 170 4.95 -13.03 -12.44
CA LEU A 170 4.15 -14.26 -12.32
C LEU A 170 4.82 -15.26 -11.38
#